data_6d794fbec3359ae9da7dd9e76b5b3163
#
_entry.id   6d794fbec3359ae9da7dd9e76b5b3163
#
_cell.length_a   1.000
_cell.length_b   1.000
_cell.length_c   1.000
_cell.angle_alpha   90.00
_cell.angle_beta   90.00
_cell.angle_gamma   90.00
#
_symmetry.space_group_name_H-M   'P 1'
#
loop_
_entity.id
_entity.type
_entity.pdbx_description
1 polymer ?
#
loop_
_entity_poly.entity_id
_entity_poly.type
_entity_poly.pdbx_seq_one_letter_code
_entity_poly.pdbx_strand_id
1 'polypeptide(L)'
;MSETSVAPVTMQDYAKGAERPTWCPGCGDFSILGAIKMALVQIKLPPHEVLMVSGIGCGSKLPHYLRVNEYDSLHGRALPVATGAKLANHALKVIAVSGDGDGLGIGGNHLIHSMRRNPDITHVIENNQTYGLTKGQYSPTSEWGYMTSTSPEGCIELAVNTAMVGLAMGATFIGRTSAGDVKHMTWVLAEAIKHHGYSIVDVLQPCVTFNKVNTYEWYKARAYKVNDDPSYDSSNRDQVWQKAKEWGERIPIGVIYQEKGRPTYEDQVTVLKKGPLAKQPLTSPELVNALEKLKEKFV
;
A
#
# COMPACT_ATOMS: atom_id res chain seq x y z
N MET A 1 11.79 -16.39 34.83
CA MET A 1 12.22 -15.78 33.54
C MET A 1 11.76 -14.34 33.61
N SER A 2 12.67 -13.37 33.69
CA SER A 2 12.35 -11.96 33.77
C SER A 2 11.71 -11.53 32.43
N GLU A 3 10.48 -11.04 32.48
CA GLU A 3 9.90 -10.31 31.35
C GLU A 3 10.80 -9.13 31.05
N THR A 4 11.61 -9.25 30.00
CA THR A 4 12.33 -8.12 29.45
C THR A 4 11.27 -7.18 28.89
N SER A 5 10.95 -6.10 29.60
CA SER A 5 10.07 -5.06 29.11
C SER A 5 10.69 -4.48 27.83
N VAL A 6 10.13 -4.85 26.70
CA VAL A 6 10.51 -4.24 25.41
C VAL A 6 10.19 -2.76 25.50
N ALA A 7 11.21 -1.91 25.31
CA ALA A 7 11.02 -0.46 25.32
C ALA A 7 9.94 -0.06 24.32
N PRO A 8 9.08 0.93 24.64
CA PRO A 8 8.03 1.35 23.74
C PRO A 8 8.60 1.90 22.44
N VAL A 9 8.04 1.49 21.31
CA VAL A 9 8.38 2.01 19.98
C VAL A 9 7.97 3.47 19.89
N THR A 10 8.86 4.34 19.37
CA THR A 10 8.67 5.79 19.31
C THR A 10 8.84 6.32 17.88
N MET A 11 8.40 7.54 17.63
CA MET A 11 8.62 8.24 16.35
C MET A 11 10.12 8.40 16.02
N GLN A 12 10.96 8.53 17.06
CA GLN A 12 12.41 8.70 16.90
C GLN A 12 13.08 7.42 16.38
N ASP A 13 12.56 6.24 16.71
CA ASP A 13 13.08 4.96 16.21
C ASP A 13 12.94 4.85 14.69
N TYR A 14 11.92 5.50 14.12
CA TYR A 14 11.67 5.57 12.68
C TYR A 14 12.38 6.74 11.98
N ALA A 15 12.89 7.72 12.72
CA ALA A 15 13.52 8.91 12.16
C ALA A 15 15.04 8.85 12.16
N LYS A 16 15.65 8.09 13.08
CA LYS A 16 17.10 8.09 13.29
C LYS A 16 17.85 7.49 12.09
N GLY A 17 18.70 8.30 11.47
CA GLY A 17 19.53 7.88 10.33
C GLY A 17 18.80 7.86 8.98
N ALA A 18 17.52 8.25 8.94
CA ALA A 18 16.81 8.42 7.69
C ALA A 18 17.28 9.68 6.94
N GLU A 19 17.17 9.65 5.62
CA GLU A 19 17.46 10.82 4.77
C GLU A 19 16.45 11.95 4.99
N ARG A 20 16.81 13.14 4.54
CA ARG A 20 15.88 14.29 4.57
C ARG A 20 14.98 14.25 3.33
N PRO A 21 13.66 14.38 3.50
CA PRO A 21 12.74 14.40 2.37
C PRO A 21 13.04 15.53 1.38
N THR A 22 13.01 15.19 0.09
CA THR A 22 13.33 16.12 -1.02
C THR A 22 12.11 16.46 -1.87
N TRP A 23 10.91 16.24 -1.35
CA TRP A 23 9.65 16.59 -2.04
C TRP A 23 9.44 18.09 -2.14
N CYS A 24 8.53 18.50 -3.03
CA CYS A 24 8.13 19.90 -3.16
C CYS A 24 7.52 20.43 -1.86
N PRO A 25 7.78 21.69 -1.47
CA PRO A 25 7.12 22.30 -0.30
C PRO A 25 5.59 22.21 -0.40
N GLY A 26 4.96 21.69 0.65
CA GLY A 26 3.51 21.46 0.69
C GLY A 26 3.01 20.18 0.02
N CYS A 27 3.90 19.32 -0.51
CA CYS A 27 3.53 18.02 -1.06
C CYS A 27 2.84 17.13 -0.01
N GLY A 28 1.82 16.39 -0.44
CA GLY A 28 1.09 15.44 0.41
C GLY A 28 1.94 14.30 0.97
N ASP A 29 3.05 13.97 0.31
CA ASP A 29 3.96 12.90 0.73
C ASP A 29 4.56 13.15 2.13
N PHE A 30 4.77 14.43 2.53
CA PHE A 30 5.19 14.75 3.90
C PHE A 30 4.17 14.29 4.95
N SER A 31 2.89 14.50 4.67
CA SER A 31 1.80 14.07 5.55
C SER A 31 1.71 12.54 5.61
N ILE A 32 1.87 11.86 4.47
CA ILE A 32 1.85 10.40 4.37
C ILE A 32 3.01 9.80 5.17
N LEU A 33 4.22 10.32 5.02
CA LEU A 33 5.39 9.91 5.80
C LEU A 33 5.14 10.04 7.31
N GLY A 34 4.56 11.16 7.75
CA GLY A 34 4.19 11.37 9.14
C GLY A 34 3.14 10.37 9.63
N ALA A 35 2.09 10.15 8.84
CA ALA A 35 1.00 9.25 9.20
C ALA A 35 1.44 7.78 9.25
N ILE A 36 2.30 7.32 8.34
CA ILE A 36 2.87 5.96 8.37
C ILE A 36 3.69 5.77 9.65
N LYS A 37 4.59 6.71 10.00
CA LYS A 37 5.36 6.65 11.26
C LYS A 37 4.44 6.54 12.47
N MET A 38 3.41 7.40 12.54
CA MET A 38 2.44 7.38 13.64
C MET A 38 1.65 6.07 13.69
N ALA A 39 1.22 5.53 12.55
CA ALA A 39 0.52 4.25 12.47
C ALA A 39 1.38 3.10 13.00
N LEU A 40 2.65 3.02 12.59
CA LEU A 40 3.59 2.00 13.04
C LEU A 40 3.86 2.09 14.55
N VAL A 41 4.01 3.30 15.09
CA VAL A 41 4.14 3.53 16.54
C VAL A 41 2.87 3.13 17.29
N GLN A 42 1.69 3.51 16.77
CA GLN A 42 0.39 3.19 17.38
C GLN A 42 0.16 1.68 17.51
N ILE A 43 0.60 0.90 16.53
CA ILE A 43 0.50 -0.56 16.55
C ILE A 43 1.71 -1.24 17.22
N LYS A 44 2.64 -0.45 17.76
CA LYS A 44 3.85 -0.90 18.48
C LYS A 44 4.74 -1.82 17.64
N LEU A 45 4.80 -1.62 16.34
CA LEU A 45 5.61 -2.43 15.44
C LEU A 45 7.05 -1.89 15.41
N PRO A 46 8.08 -2.68 15.74
CA PRO A 46 9.46 -2.19 15.74
C PRO A 46 10.01 -2.08 14.30
N PRO A 47 10.92 -1.11 14.02
CA PRO A 47 11.44 -0.87 12.67
C PRO A 47 12.04 -2.09 11.97
N HIS A 48 12.71 -2.98 12.70
CA HIS A 48 13.35 -4.17 12.13
C HIS A 48 12.37 -5.27 11.71
N GLU A 49 11.12 -5.18 12.11
CA GLU A 49 10.04 -6.09 11.69
C GLU A 49 9.26 -5.57 10.48
N VAL A 50 9.59 -4.36 10.00
CA VAL A 50 8.98 -3.76 8.82
C VAL A 50 9.90 -3.89 7.63
N LEU A 51 9.35 -4.34 6.50
CA LEU A 51 9.96 -4.18 5.18
C LEU A 51 9.07 -3.28 4.34
N MET A 52 9.64 -2.19 3.84
CA MET A 52 8.97 -1.30 2.91
C MET A 52 9.54 -1.49 1.51
N VAL A 53 8.66 -1.77 0.54
CA VAL A 53 9.04 -1.96 -0.87
C VAL A 53 8.40 -0.86 -1.70
N SER A 54 9.19 -0.15 -2.48
CA SER A 54 8.67 0.91 -3.35
C SER A 54 8.83 0.59 -4.84
N GLY A 55 8.01 1.26 -5.66
CA GLY A 55 8.21 1.34 -7.10
C GLY A 55 9.02 2.58 -7.48
N ILE A 56 8.58 3.33 -8.50
CA ILE A 56 9.25 4.54 -8.98
C ILE A 56 8.26 5.72 -9.04
N GLY A 57 8.69 6.85 -8.50
CA GLY A 57 7.92 8.10 -8.48
C GLY A 57 8.27 8.98 -7.29
N CYS A 58 7.55 10.09 -7.10
CA CYS A 58 7.78 10.97 -5.95
C CYS A 58 7.50 10.25 -4.63
N GLY A 59 6.35 9.58 -4.53
CA GLY A 59 5.95 8.82 -3.35
C GLY A 59 6.85 7.61 -3.09
N SER A 60 7.38 7.00 -4.13
CA SER A 60 8.28 5.85 -4.02
C SER A 60 9.62 6.15 -3.33
N LYS A 61 9.94 7.43 -3.08
CA LYS A 61 11.07 7.83 -2.23
C LYS A 61 10.80 7.67 -0.73
N LEU A 62 9.57 7.37 -0.34
CA LEU A 62 9.15 7.33 1.06
C LEU A 62 9.99 6.38 1.92
N PRO A 63 10.41 5.17 1.48
CA PRO A 63 11.24 4.28 2.28
C PRO A 63 12.56 4.93 2.74
N HIS A 64 13.25 5.72 1.91
CA HIS A 64 14.50 6.40 2.27
C HIS A 64 14.38 7.36 3.46
N TYR A 65 13.15 7.79 3.77
CA TYR A 65 12.85 8.77 4.82
C TYR A 65 12.35 8.12 6.10
N LEU A 66 12.39 6.77 6.15
CA LEU A 66 12.11 5.97 7.34
C LEU A 66 13.28 5.05 7.65
N ARG A 67 13.48 4.78 8.93
CA ARG A 67 14.40 3.71 9.36
C ARG A 67 13.63 2.39 9.45
N VAL A 68 13.59 1.65 8.36
CA VAL A 68 13.03 0.30 8.24
C VAL A 68 13.93 -0.54 7.32
N ASN A 69 13.63 -1.83 7.16
CA ASN A 69 14.19 -2.53 6.01
C ASN A 69 13.53 -2.00 4.74
N GLU A 70 14.29 -1.75 3.71
CA GLU A 70 13.77 -1.17 2.47
C GLU A 70 14.27 -1.90 1.23
N TYR A 71 13.48 -1.82 0.17
CA TYR A 71 13.85 -2.30 -1.15
C TYR A 71 13.19 -1.43 -2.23
N ASP A 72 14.02 -0.76 -3.03
CA ASP A 72 13.55 -0.04 -4.20
C ASP A 72 13.50 -0.95 -5.41
N SER A 73 12.31 -1.11 -5.96
CA SER A 73 12.10 -1.93 -7.14
C SER A 73 12.04 -1.08 -8.42
N LEU A 74 11.80 -1.71 -9.55
CA LEU A 74 11.55 -1.03 -10.82
C LEU A 74 10.13 -0.45 -10.87
N HIS A 75 9.89 0.46 -11.80
CA HIS A 75 8.58 1.07 -12.05
C HIS A 75 7.49 0.02 -12.25
N GLY A 76 6.43 0.08 -11.45
CA GLY A 76 5.32 -0.87 -11.43
C GLY A 76 5.66 -2.25 -10.86
N ARG A 77 6.82 -2.42 -10.18
CA ARG A 77 7.27 -3.73 -9.69
C ARG A 77 7.32 -3.87 -8.17
N ALA A 78 6.78 -2.91 -7.42
CA ALA A 78 6.73 -2.99 -5.96
C ALA A 78 6.03 -4.28 -5.47
N LEU A 79 4.88 -4.61 -6.02
CA LEU A 79 4.08 -5.75 -5.55
C LEU A 79 4.70 -7.13 -5.78
N PRO A 80 5.28 -7.47 -6.95
CA PRO A 80 5.95 -8.77 -7.10
C PRO A 80 7.16 -8.90 -6.20
N VAL A 81 7.94 -7.83 -5.96
CA VAL A 81 9.04 -7.85 -5.00
C VAL A 81 8.54 -8.01 -3.57
N ALA A 82 7.51 -7.24 -3.17
CA ALA A 82 6.87 -7.37 -1.86
C ALA A 82 6.32 -8.78 -1.63
N THR A 83 5.69 -9.39 -2.65
CA THR A 83 5.19 -10.76 -2.58
C THR A 83 6.32 -11.77 -2.38
N GLY A 84 7.39 -11.66 -3.16
CA GLY A 84 8.57 -12.51 -3.01
C GLY A 84 9.21 -12.39 -1.63
N ALA A 85 9.36 -11.16 -1.12
CA ALA A 85 9.89 -10.90 0.21
C ALA A 85 8.98 -11.46 1.32
N LYS A 86 7.66 -11.32 1.20
CA LYS A 86 6.68 -11.89 2.14
C LYS A 86 6.77 -13.41 2.19
N LEU A 87 6.90 -14.07 1.04
CA LEU A 87 7.07 -15.53 0.97
C LEU A 87 8.42 -15.99 1.52
N ALA A 88 9.47 -15.21 1.31
CA ALA A 88 10.80 -15.51 1.87
C ALA A 88 10.82 -15.37 3.39
N ASN A 89 10.16 -14.34 3.92
CA ASN A 89 10.06 -14.10 5.37
C ASN A 89 8.68 -13.54 5.75
N HIS A 90 7.71 -14.42 5.91
CA HIS A 90 6.33 -14.04 6.26
C HIS A 90 6.17 -13.49 7.69
N ALA A 91 7.23 -13.53 8.53
CA ALA A 91 7.22 -12.88 9.84
C ALA A 91 7.37 -11.35 9.73
N LEU A 92 7.87 -10.82 8.62
CA LEU A 92 7.93 -9.38 8.39
C LEU A 92 6.55 -8.81 8.06
N LYS A 93 6.28 -7.60 8.56
CA LYS A 93 5.18 -6.79 8.06
C LYS A 93 5.67 -6.07 6.80
N VAL A 94 5.07 -6.42 5.66
CA VAL A 94 5.47 -5.91 4.35
C VAL A 94 4.51 -4.80 3.90
N ILE A 95 5.06 -3.65 3.60
CA ILE A 95 4.33 -2.47 3.11
C ILE A 95 4.87 -2.13 1.71
N ALA A 96 4.03 -2.18 0.70
CA ALA A 96 4.36 -1.70 -0.63
C ALA A 96 3.87 -0.25 -0.78
N VAL A 97 4.69 0.62 -1.36
CA VAL A 97 4.36 2.03 -1.62
C VAL A 97 4.54 2.33 -3.09
N SER A 98 3.55 2.95 -3.69
CA SER A 98 3.61 3.37 -5.10
C SER A 98 2.74 4.61 -5.34
N GLY A 99 3.11 5.44 -6.30
CA GLY A 99 2.18 6.40 -6.89
C GLY A 99 1.08 5.69 -7.69
N ASP A 100 0.02 6.40 -8.00
CA ASP A 100 -1.09 5.89 -8.83
C ASP A 100 -0.62 5.47 -10.23
N GLY A 101 0.23 6.25 -10.87
CA GLY A 101 0.83 5.89 -12.15
C GLY A 101 1.74 4.66 -12.09
N ASP A 102 2.44 4.49 -10.98
CA ASP A 102 3.30 3.34 -10.73
C ASP A 102 2.49 2.06 -10.47
N GLY A 103 1.61 2.10 -9.47
CA GLY A 103 0.87 0.92 -9.01
C GLY A 103 -0.31 0.53 -9.89
N LEU A 104 -1.06 1.50 -10.43
CA LEU A 104 -2.27 1.27 -11.22
C LEU A 104 -2.01 1.27 -12.73
N GLY A 105 -0.97 2.02 -13.19
CA GLY A 105 -0.54 2.03 -14.59
C GLY A 105 0.34 0.83 -14.90
N ILE A 106 1.65 1.03 -14.84
CA ILE A 106 2.65 -0.02 -15.15
C ILE A 106 2.47 -1.25 -14.27
N GLY A 107 2.12 -1.06 -12.99
CA GLY A 107 1.91 -2.12 -12.02
C GLY A 107 0.55 -2.83 -12.09
N GLY A 108 -0.38 -2.41 -12.94
CA GLY A 108 -1.78 -2.85 -12.95
C GLY A 108 -1.96 -4.38 -12.98
N ASN A 109 -1.18 -5.09 -13.78
CA ASN A 109 -1.23 -6.57 -13.80
C ASN A 109 -0.81 -7.20 -12.46
N HIS A 110 0.24 -6.66 -11.83
CA HIS A 110 0.71 -7.13 -10.53
C HIS A 110 -0.29 -6.82 -9.42
N LEU A 111 -0.95 -5.67 -9.51
CA LEU A 111 -2.02 -5.26 -8.61
C LEU A 111 -3.17 -6.29 -8.60
N ILE A 112 -3.70 -6.62 -9.78
CA ILE A 112 -4.77 -7.61 -9.96
C ILE A 112 -4.37 -8.96 -9.36
N HIS A 113 -3.17 -9.44 -9.67
CA HIS A 113 -2.72 -10.74 -9.20
C HIS A 113 -2.37 -10.77 -7.71
N SER A 114 -1.95 -9.66 -7.10
CA SER A 114 -1.75 -9.57 -5.66
C SER A 114 -3.07 -9.62 -4.91
N MET A 115 -4.08 -8.87 -5.35
CA MET A 115 -5.43 -8.91 -4.75
C MET A 115 -6.01 -10.32 -4.73
N ARG A 116 -6.03 -11.01 -5.88
CA ARG A 116 -6.61 -12.35 -5.98
C ARG A 116 -5.85 -13.42 -5.21
N ARG A 117 -4.53 -13.24 -4.98
CA ARG A 117 -3.70 -14.17 -4.19
C ARG A 117 -3.78 -13.92 -2.70
N ASN A 118 -4.11 -12.71 -2.30
CA ASN A 118 -4.26 -12.29 -0.90
C ASN A 118 -3.01 -12.53 -0.03
N PRO A 119 -1.77 -12.15 -0.43
CA PRO A 119 -0.65 -12.15 0.50
C PRO A 119 -0.87 -11.11 1.60
N ASP A 120 -0.31 -11.31 2.80
CA ASP A 120 -0.39 -10.31 3.89
C ASP A 120 0.56 -9.13 3.62
N ILE A 121 0.09 -8.24 2.76
CA ILE A 121 0.81 -7.03 2.29
C ILE A 121 -0.14 -5.83 2.39
N THR A 122 0.37 -4.72 2.94
CA THR A 122 -0.30 -3.43 2.87
C THR A 122 0.23 -2.64 1.67
N HIS A 123 -0.61 -2.32 0.70
CA HIS A 123 -0.26 -1.51 -0.46
C HIS A 123 -0.83 -0.10 -0.31
N VAL A 124 0.05 0.88 -0.16
CA VAL A 124 -0.29 2.30 -0.08
C VAL A 124 -0.13 2.92 -1.46
N ILE A 125 -1.23 3.41 -2.03
CA ILE A 125 -1.25 4.17 -3.28
C ILE A 125 -1.27 5.66 -2.94
N GLU A 126 -0.21 6.38 -3.27
CA GLU A 126 -0.12 7.83 -3.18
C GLU A 126 -0.74 8.44 -4.44
N ASN A 127 -2.07 8.61 -4.39
CA ASN A 127 -2.89 8.96 -5.54
C ASN A 127 -2.98 10.47 -5.71
N ASN A 128 -2.16 11.01 -6.60
CA ASN A 128 -2.13 12.45 -6.91
C ASN A 128 -2.65 12.79 -8.32
N GLN A 129 -3.16 11.79 -9.04
CA GLN A 129 -3.75 11.93 -10.37
C GLN A 129 -2.79 12.54 -11.40
N THR A 130 -1.47 12.33 -11.24
CA THR A 130 -0.47 12.80 -12.21
C THR A 130 0.86 12.06 -12.03
N TYR A 131 1.63 11.89 -13.11
CA TYR A 131 3.03 11.50 -13.01
C TYR A 131 3.88 12.71 -12.61
N GLY A 132 4.03 12.94 -11.29
CA GLY A 132 4.72 14.12 -10.77
C GLY A 132 6.22 14.13 -11.05
N LEU A 133 6.92 12.99 -10.90
CA LEU A 133 8.37 12.88 -11.07
C LEU A 133 8.81 13.23 -12.51
N THR A 134 8.02 12.86 -13.50
CA THR A 134 8.28 13.11 -14.93
C THR A 134 7.65 14.40 -15.45
N LYS A 135 7.23 15.28 -14.53
CA LYS A 135 6.78 16.66 -14.75
C LYS A 135 5.33 16.82 -15.26
N GLY A 136 4.41 15.94 -14.88
CA GLY A 136 2.99 16.24 -14.90
C GLY A 136 2.19 15.64 -16.03
N GLN A 137 2.56 14.48 -16.58
CA GLN A 137 1.69 13.71 -17.48
C GLN A 137 0.44 13.24 -16.71
N TYR A 138 -0.67 13.03 -17.39
CA TYR A 138 -1.84 12.41 -16.77
C TYR A 138 -1.54 10.94 -16.41
N SER A 139 -2.12 10.50 -15.30
CA SER A 139 -1.97 9.15 -14.76
C SER A 139 -3.27 8.34 -14.97
N PRO A 140 -3.30 7.05 -14.66
CA PRO A 140 -4.52 6.24 -14.80
C PRO A 140 -5.71 6.73 -13.97
N THR A 141 -5.48 7.54 -12.93
CA THR A 141 -6.54 8.12 -12.08
C THR A 141 -6.91 9.55 -12.44
N SER A 142 -6.24 10.15 -13.43
CA SER A 142 -6.60 11.47 -13.95
C SER A 142 -8.00 11.45 -14.55
N GLU A 143 -8.79 12.49 -14.29
CA GLU A 143 -10.15 12.57 -14.77
C GLU A 143 -10.19 12.86 -16.29
N TRP A 144 -11.30 12.46 -16.92
CA TRP A 144 -11.58 12.79 -18.32
C TRP A 144 -11.44 14.29 -18.56
N GLY A 145 -10.75 14.68 -19.63
CA GLY A 145 -10.51 16.08 -19.96
C GLY A 145 -9.39 16.77 -19.18
N TYR A 146 -8.70 16.06 -18.27
CA TYR A 146 -7.56 16.63 -17.52
C TYR A 146 -6.42 17.00 -18.48
N MET A 147 -6.13 18.30 -18.60
CA MET A 147 -5.13 18.83 -19.51
C MET A 147 -3.73 18.83 -18.90
N THR A 148 -2.74 18.45 -19.69
CA THR A 148 -1.32 18.48 -19.33
C THR A 148 -0.49 19.04 -20.48
N SER A 149 0.79 19.33 -20.24
CA SER A 149 1.69 19.78 -21.29
C SER A 149 1.90 18.77 -22.42
N THR A 150 1.75 17.48 -22.11
CA THR A 150 1.88 16.38 -23.09
C THR A 150 0.54 15.92 -23.68
N SER A 151 -0.56 16.40 -23.12
CA SER A 151 -1.93 16.11 -23.57
C SER A 151 -2.76 17.40 -23.49
N PRO A 152 -2.51 18.36 -24.38
CA PRO A 152 -3.13 19.69 -24.32
C PRO A 152 -4.64 19.66 -24.58
N GLU A 153 -5.14 18.65 -25.28
CA GLU A 153 -6.58 18.45 -25.54
C GLU A 153 -7.29 17.68 -24.40
N GLY A 154 -6.53 17.31 -23.35
CA GLY A 154 -7.02 16.60 -22.19
C GLY A 154 -6.88 15.08 -22.26
N CYS A 155 -7.05 14.45 -21.11
CA CYS A 155 -7.11 12.99 -20.96
C CYS A 155 -8.39 12.47 -21.63
N ILE A 156 -8.28 11.47 -22.50
CA ILE A 156 -9.40 10.84 -23.20
C ILE A 156 -9.79 9.48 -22.61
N GLU A 157 -9.16 9.08 -21.52
CA GLU A 157 -9.35 7.81 -20.82
C GLU A 157 -10.22 7.99 -19.57
N LEU A 158 -10.94 6.94 -19.19
CA LEU A 158 -11.68 6.93 -17.93
C LEU A 158 -10.74 6.69 -16.76
N ALA A 159 -10.91 7.47 -15.71
CA ALA A 159 -10.13 7.33 -14.48
C ALA A 159 -10.36 5.97 -13.81
N VAL A 160 -9.28 5.33 -13.40
CA VAL A 160 -9.32 4.10 -12.59
C VAL A 160 -9.81 4.45 -11.18
N ASN A 161 -10.89 3.79 -10.75
CA ASN A 161 -11.35 3.85 -9.36
C ASN A 161 -10.73 2.72 -8.55
N THR A 162 -9.76 3.05 -7.71
CA THR A 162 -8.98 2.10 -6.90
C THR A 162 -9.87 1.23 -6.01
N ALA A 163 -10.92 1.80 -5.39
CA ALA A 163 -11.80 1.04 -4.51
C ALA A 163 -12.64 0.02 -5.27
N MET A 164 -13.16 0.39 -6.44
CA MET A 164 -13.93 -0.53 -7.30
C MET A 164 -13.04 -1.67 -7.83
N VAL A 165 -11.84 -1.36 -8.29
CA VAL A 165 -10.86 -2.37 -8.72
C VAL A 165 -10.52 -3.30 -7.56
N GLY A 166 -10.27 -2.74 -6.37
CA GLY A 166 -9.99 -3.52 -5.16
C GLY A 166 -11.10 -4.52 -4.85
N LEU A 167 -12.34 -4.08 -4.87
CA LEU A 167 -13.51 -4.91 -4.57
C LEU A 167 -13.74 -5.98 -5.65
N ALA A 168 -13.60 -5.61 -6.93
CA ALA A 168 -13.78 -6.52 -8.05
C ALA A 168 -12.71 -7.63 -8.08
N MET A 169 -11.47 -7.29 -7.76
CA MET A 169 -10.34 -8.22 -7.78
C MET A 169 -10.14 -8.96 -6.45
N GLY A 170 -10.97 -8.71 -5.45
CA GLY A 170 -11.00 -9.45 -4.21
C GLY A 170 -9.93 -9.04 -3.19
N ALA A 171 -9.54 -7.77 -3.13
CA ALA A 171 -8.82 -7.26 -1.97
C ALA A 171 -9.62 -7.50 -0.69
N THR A 172 -8.96 -7.88 0.40
CA THR A 172 -9.63 -8.17 1.68
C THR A 172 -9.73 -6.94 2.58
N PHE A 173 -8.98 -5.89 2.28
CA PHE A 173 -9.10 -4.60 2.91
C PHE A 173 -8.97 -3.49 1.86
N ILE A 174 -9.90 -2.54 1.90
CA ILE A 174 -9.88 -1.35 1.06
C ILE A 174 -10.07 -0.14 1.96
N GLY A 175 -9.03 0.69 2.05
CA GLY A 175 -9.08 1.98 2.72
C GLY A 175 -9.00 3.12 1.71
N ARG A 176 -9.61 4.26 2.02
CA ARG A 176 -9.35 5.53 1.36
C ARG A 176 -9.19 6.62 2.39
N THR A 177 -8.23 7.51 2.18
CA THR A 177 -7.98 8.62 3.09
C THR A 177 -7.39 9.82 2.35
N SER A 178 -7.19 10.93 3.03
CA SER A 178 -6.63 12.14 2.43
C SER A 178 -5.39 12.61 3.18
N ALA A 179 -4.38 13.04 2.44
CA ALA A 179 -3.17 13.65 2.99
C ALA A 179 -3.46 14.97 3.77
N GLY A 180 -4.66 15.54 3.59
CA GLY A 180 -5.14 16.69 4.34
C GLY A 180 -5.70 16.38 5.75
N ASP A 181 -5.94 15.10 6.09
CA ASP A 181 -6.41 14.67 7.42
C ASP A 181 -5.45 13.61 8.00
N VAL A 182 -4.35 14.05 8.55
CA VAL A 182 -3.28 13.19 9.07
C VAL A 182 -3.78 12.23 10.16
N LYS A 183 -4.69 12.70 11.04
CA LYS A 183 -5.23 11.85 12.11
C LYS A 183 -6.06 10.69 11.56
N HIS A 184 -6.95 10.99 10.63
CA HIS A 184 -7.76 9.99 9.95
C HIS A 184 -6.89 9.03 9.12
N MET A 185 -5.90 9.58 8.39
CA MET A 185 -4.96 8.77 7.60
C MET A 185 -4.15 7.82 8.47
N THR A 186 -3.65 8.28 9.62
CA THR A 186 -2.96 7.43 10.60
C THR A 186 -3.82 6.24 11.03
N TRP A 187 -5.10 6.49 11.33
CA TRP A 187 -6.03 5.44 11.72
C TRP A 187 -6.27 4.44 10.59
N VAL A 188 -6.57 4.90 9.37
CA VAL A 188 -6.80 4.00 8.21
C VAL A 188 -5.58 3.15 7.92
N LEU A 189 -4.37 3.75 7.95
CA LEU A 189 -3.12 3.03 7.73
C LEU A 189 -2.86 2.00 8.83
N ALA A 190 -3.11 2.34 10.09
CA ALA A 190 -2.96 1.40 11.21
C ALA A 190 -3.91 0.19 11.07
N GLU A 191 -5.17 0.42 10.67
CA GLU A 191 -6.13 -0.66 10.41
C GLU A 191 -5.70 -1.53 9.23
N ALA A 192 -5.20 -0.91 8.14
CA ALA A 192 -4.70 -1.63 6.97
C ALA A 192 -3.47 -2.50 7.30
N ILE A 193 -2.52 -1.98 8.10
CA ILE A 193 -1.31 -2.71 8.50
C ILE A 193 -1.64 -3.86 9.47
N LYS A 194 -2.62 -3.69 10.34
CA LYS A 194 -3.09 -4.76 11.25
C LYS A 194 -3.88 -5.87 10.53
N HIS A 195 -4.48 -5.54 9.39
CA HIS A 195 -5.27 -6.53 8.65
C HIS A 195 -4.40 -7.70 8.22
N HIS A 196 -4.94 -8.92 8.30
CA HIS A 196 -4.31 -10.14 7.83
C HIS A 196 -4.82 -10.47 6.43
N GLY A 197 -4.02 -10.20 5.42
CA GLY A 197 -4.35 -10.32 4.01
C GLY A 197 -3.95 -9.10 3.21
N TYR A 198 -4.37 -9.04 1.94
CA TYR A 198 -4.03 -7.94 1.06
C TYR A 198 -4.87 -6.70 1.36
N SER A 199 -4.18 -5.66 1.82
CA SER A 199 -4.77 -4.34 2.05
C SER A 199 -4.36 -3.38 0.95
N ILE A 200 -5.32 -2.62 0.40
CA ILE A 200 -5.05 -1.47 -0.46
C ILE A 200 -5.56 -0.19 0.20
N VAL A 201 -4.72 0.82 0.28
CA VAL A 201 -5.08 2.14 0.81
C VAL A 201 -4.84 3.19 -0.26
N ASP A 202 -5.94 3.76 -0.75
CA ASP A 202 -5.97 4.87 -1.71
C ASP A 202 -5.83 6.20 -0.95
N VAL A 203 -4.64 6.80 -0.97
CA VAL A 203 -4.38 8.08 -0.29
C VAL A 203 -4.52 9.21 -1.28
N LEU A 204 -5.59 9.99 -1.14
CA LEU A 204 -5.84 11.21 -1.92
C LEU A 204 -4.76 12.24 -1.58
N GLN A 205 -3.78 12.38 -2.46
CA GLN A 205 -2.55 13.12 -2.23
C GLN A 205 -2.44 14.30 -3.20
N PRO A 206 -2.62 15.56 -2.76
CA PRO A 206 -2.46 16.70 -3.65
C PRO A 206 -1.01 16.87 -4.16
N CYS A 207 -0.83 16.89 -5.48
CA CYS A 207 0.42 17.30 -6.10
C CYS A 207 0.43 18.82 -6.30
N VAL A 208 1.04 19.54 -5.38
CA VAL A 208 1.05 21.02 -5.37
C VAL A 208 1.74 21.65 -6.58
N THR A 209 2.57 20.90 -7.29
CA THR A 209 3.33 21.39 -8.43
C THR A 209 2.61 21.23 -9.75
N PHE A 210 2.08 20.05 -10.05
CA PHE A 210 1.55 19.72 -11.36
C PHE A 210 0.04 19.57 -11.40
N ASN A 211 -0.62 19.11 -10.34
CA ASN A 211 -2.08 19.02 -10.30
C ASN A 211 -2.68 20.22 -9.57
N LYS A 212 -3.27 21.14 -10.34
CA LYS A 212 -3.90 22.36 -9.81
C LYS A 212 -5.42 22.22 -9.63
N VAL A 213 -5.97 21.05 -9.99
CA VAL A 213 -7.40 20.74 -9.89
C VAL A 213 -7.70 20.08 -8.54
N ASN A 214 -7.05 18.94 -8.27
CA ASN A 214 -7.32 18.14 -7.08
C ASN A 214 -6.44 18.61 -5.90
N THR A 215 -6.73 19.81 -5.40
CA THR A 215 -6.02 20.47 -4.29
C THR A 215 -6.49 19.95 -2.93
N TYR A 216 -5.84 20.40 -1.84
CA TYR A 216 -6.29 20.10 -0.48
C TYR A 216 -7.72 20.60 -0.22
N GLU A 217 -8.04 21.81 -0.71
CA GLU A 217 -9.36 22.40 -0.59
C GLU A 217 -10.41 21.62 -1.40
N TRP A 218 -10.03 21.17 -2.59
CA TRP A 218 -10.89 20.38 -3.45
C TRP A 218 -11.31 19.05 -2.76
N TYR A 219 -10.35 18.34 -2.18
CA TYR A 219 -10.64 17.11 -1.44
C TYR A 219 -11.39 17.40 -0.13
N LYS A 220 -11.00 18.44 0.62
CA LYS A 220 -11.65 18.82 1.88
C LYS A 220 -13.14 19.12 1.71
N ALA A 221 -13.52 19.75 0.59
CA ALA A 221 -14.92 20.07 0.30
C ALA A 221 -15.77 18.84 -0.07
N ARG A 222 -15.15 17.74 -0.48
CA ARG A 222 -15.83 16.56 -1.06
C ARG A 222 -15.71 15.29 -0.22
N ALA A 223 -14.61 15.16 0.51
CA ALA A 223 -14.36 13.98 1.32
C ALA A 223 -15.27 13.94 2.56
N TYR A 224 -15.83 12.77 2.82
CA TYR A 224 -16.60 12.51 4.05
C TYR A 224 -16.24 11.13 4.61
N LYS A 225 -16.27 11.00 5.94
CA LYS A 225 -15.90 9.77 6.65
C LYS A 225 -17.06 8.79 6.62
N VAL A 226 -16.93 7.71 5.86
CA VAL A 226 -17.98 6.70 5.71
C VAL A 226 -18.24 5.94 7.03
N ASN A 227 -17.21 5.80 7.86
CA ASN A 227 -17.32 5.09 9.14
C ASN A 227 -17.94 5.93 10.27
N ASP A 228 -18.23 7.21 10.03
CA ASP A 228 -19.02 8.04 10.96
C ASP A 228 -20.53 7.73 10.85
N ASP A 229 -20.95 7.04 9.81
CA ASP A 229 -22.32 6.53 9.65
C ASP A 229 -22.43 5.16 10.36
N PRO A 230 -23.17 5.05 11.47
CA PRO A 230 -23.30 3.81 12.24
C PRO A 230 -24.06 2.70 11.48
N SER A 231 -24.77 3.04 10.41
CA SER A 231 -25.46 2.07 9.55
C SER A 231 -24.56 1.47 8.47
N TYR A 232 -23.36 2.01 8.29
CA TYR A 232 -22.42 1.50 7.31
C TYR A 232 -21.68 0.26 7.81
N ASP A 233 -21.87 -0.85 7.11
CA ASP A 233 -21.18 -2.09 7.35
C ASP A 233 -20.13 -2.34 6.26
N SER A 234 -18.85 -2.15 6.61
CA SER A 234 -17.72 -2.37 5.69
C SER A 234 -17.53 -3.83 5.28
N SER A 235 -18.21 -4.79 5.88
CA SER A 235 -18.23 -6.20 5.44
C SER A 235 -19.34 -6.49 4.43
N ASN A 236 -20.33 -5.62 4.33
CA ASN A 236 -21.45 -5.78 3.40
C ASN A 236 -21.07 -5.33 1.99
N ARG A 237 -20.81 -6.27 1.08
CA ARG A 237 -20.33 -5.99 -0.28
C ARG A 237 -21.25 -5.09 -1.10
N ASP A 238 -22.56 -5.16 -0.89
CA ASP A 238 -23.51 -4.32 -1.64
C ASP A 238 -23.45 -2.86 -1.19
N GLN A 239 -23.38 -2.60 0.12
CA GLN A 239 -23.14 -1.25 0.65
C GLN A 239 -21.80 -0.71 0.19
N VAL A 240 -20.74 -1.53 0.27
CA VAL A 240 -19.39 -1.18 -0.17
C VAL A 240 -19.35 -0.84 -1.67
N TRP A 241 -20.05 -1.62 -2.51
CA TRP A 241 -20.15 -1.37 -3.95
C TRP A 241 -20.77 0.00 -4.26
N GLN A 242 -21.82 0.37 -3.54
CA GLN A 242 -22.43 1.68 -3.70
C GLN A 242 -21.49 2.81 -3.28
N LYS A 243 -20.80 2.65 -2.14
CA LYS A 243 -19.83 3.63 -1.65
C LYS A 243 -18.59 3.72 -2.55
N ALA A 244 -18.07 2.61 -3.04
CA ALA A 244 -16.90 2.59 -3.91
C ALA A 244 -17.10 3.38 -5.22
N LYS A 245 -18.34 3.46 -5.73
CA LYS A 245 -18.69 4.23 -6.94
C LYS A 245 -18.74 5.73 -6.72
N GLU A 246 -18.92 6.19 -5.48
CA GLU A 246 -19.03 7.62 -5.20
C GLU A 246 -17.68 8.32 -5.48
N TRP A 247 -17.72 9.29 -6.37
CA TRP A 247 -16.59 10.14 -6.77
C TRP A 247 -17.10 11.50 -7.25
N GLY A 248 -16.22 12.49 -7.40
CA GLY A 248 -16.61 13.83 -7.81
C GLY A 248 -17.11 14.67 -6.65
N GLU A 249 -18.42 14.95 -6.59
CA GLU A 249 -19.00 15.81 -5.55
C GLU A 249 -18.95 15.23 -4.13
N ARG A 250 -18.92 13.90 -4.00
CA ARG A 250 -18.81 13.20 -2.71
C ARG A 250 -17.82 12.06 -2.81
N ILE A 251 -16.84 12.05 -1.92
CA ILE A 251 -15.77 11.04 -1.90
C ILE A 251 -15.75 10.38 -0.53
N PRO A 252 -16.16 9.12 -0.40
CA PRO A 252 -16.09 8.39 0.87
C PRO A 252 -14.65 8.09 1.23
N ILE A 253 -14.25 8.45 2.46
CA ILE A 253 -12.96 8.11 3.05
C ILE A 253 -13.16 7.29 4.33
N GLY A 254 -12.22 6.41 4.65
CA GLY A 254 -12.26 5.51 5.80
C GLY A 254 -11.90 4.09 5.42
N VAL A 255 -12.30 3.14 6.26
CA VAL A 255 -12.30 1.72 5.92
C VAL A 255 -13.53 1.45 5.05
N ILE A 256 -13.31 1.36 3.74
CA ILE A 256 -14.38 1.14 2.76
C ILE A 256 -14.81 -0.32 2.77
N TYR A 257 -13.87 -1.26 2.79
CA TYR A 257 -14.15 -2.70 2.83
C TYR A 257 -13.21 -3.42 3.77
N GLN A 258 -13.74 -4.38 4.51
CA GLN A 258 -12.94 -5.31 5.29
C GLN A 258 -13.59 -6.70 5.34
N GLU A 259 -12.90 -7.68 4.79
CA GLU A 259 -13.22 -9.11 4.91
C GLU A 259 -12.26 -9.75 5.91
N LYS A 260 -12.79 -10.44 6.92
CA LYS A 260 -11.99 -11.14 7.93
C LYS A 260 -12.04 -12.65 7.71
N GLY A 261 -10.96 -13.34 8.06
CA GLY A 261 -10.93 -14.80 8.11
C GLY A 261 -10.59 -15.48 6.77
N ARG A 262 -10.41 -14.76 5.66
CA ARG A 262 -9.88 -15.36 4.44
C ARG A 262 -8.39 -15.67 4.62
N PRO A 263 -7.94 -16.92 4.41
CA PRO A 263 -6.53 -17.26 4.56
C PRO A 263 -5.67 -16.50 3.55
N THR A 264 -4.46 -16.14 3.97
CA THR A 264 -3.48 -15.51 3.07
C THR A 264 -2.88 -16.54 2.11
N TYR A 265 -2.14 -16.06 1.12
CA TYR A 265 -1.41 -16.95 0.22
C TYR A 265 -0.38 -17.79 0.98
N GLU A 266 0.40 -17.18 1.87
CA GLU A 266 1.41 -17.83 2.68
C GLU A 266 0.83 -18.83 3.68
N ASP A 267 -0.36 -18.62 4.23
CA ASP A 267 -1.05 -19.59 5.11
C ASP A 267 -1.33 -20.91 4.39
N GLN A 268 -1.51 -20.89 3.08
CA GLN A 268 -1.87 -22.04 2.25
C GLN A 268 -0.66 -22.78 1.69
N VAL A 269 0.53 -22.17 1.72
CA VAL A 269 1.77 -22.75 1.21
C VAL A 269 2.39 -23.70 2.24
N THR A 270 2.33 -24.99 2.00
CA THR A 270 2.71 -26.04 2.97
C THR A 270 4.13 -25.87 3.52
N VAL A 271 5.10 -25.50 2.69
CA VAL A 271 6.50 -25.33 3.13
C VAL A 271 6.66 -24.18 4.12
N LEU A 272 5.82 -23.15 4.05
CA LEU A 272 5.85 -21.99 4.95
C LEU A 272 5.30 -22.29 6.34
N LYS A 273 4.53 -23.37 6.51
CA LYS A 273 4.08 -23.83 7.84
C LYS A 273 5.22 -24.25 8.75
N LYS A 274 6.41 -24.49 8.21
CA LYS A 274 7.64 -24.80 8.95
C LYS A 274 8.39 -23.53 9.42
N GLY A 275 7.87 -22.35 9.13
CA GLY A 275 8.48 -21.05 9.39
C GLY A 275 9.01 -20.36 8.11
N PRO A 276 9.56 -19.14 8.24
CA PRO A 276 10.08 -18.38 7.11
C PRO A 276 11.15 -19.14 6.33
N LEU A 277 11.07 -19.12 4.99
CA LEU A 277 12.06 -19.79 4.13
C LEU A 277 13.51 -19.33 4.44
N ALA A 278 13.67 -18.03 4.70
CA ALA A 278 14.97 -17.45 5.03
C ALA A 278 15.58 -18.00 6.34
N LYS A 279 14.80 -18.67 7.19
CA LYS A 279 15.24 -19.28 8.46
C LYS A 279 15.27 -20.81 8.39
N GLN A 280 14.82 -21.41 7.30
CA GLN A 280 14.84 -22.86 7.13
C GLN A 280 16.26 -23.34 6.75
N PRO A 281 16.73 -24.46 7.30
CA PRO A 281 18.03 -25.00 6.94
C PRO A 281 18.03 -25.51 5.49
N LEU A 282 18.95 -25.00 4.66
CA LEU A 282 19.08 -25.39 3.25
C LEU A 282 19.93 -26.67 3.06
N THR A 283 20.63 -27.11 4.10
CA THR A 283 21.64 -28.20 4.03
C THR A 283 21.33 -29.33 5.02
N SER A 284 20.08 -29.51 5.44
CA SER A 284 19.73 -30.67 6.28
C SER A 284 19.87 -31.98 5.49
N PRO A 285 20.29 -33.09 6.13
CA PRO A 285 20.38 -34.39 5.46
C PRO A 285 19.10 -34.81 4.74
N GLU A 286 17.93 -34.48 5.31
CA GLU A 286 16.62 -34.78 4.71
C GLU A 286 16.42 -34.00 3.39
N LEU A 287 16.83 -32.74 3.33
CA LEU A 287 16.73 -31.92 2.12
C LEU A 287 17.71 -32.39 1.05
N VAL A 288 18.93 -32.73 1.42
CA VAL A 288 19.94 -33.29 0.48
C VAL A 288 19.40 -34.60 -0.10
N ASN A 289 18.93 -35.53 0.74
CA ASN A 289 18.34 -36.80 0.26
C ASN A 289 17.10 -36.59 -0.62
N ALA A 290 16.23 -35.60 -0.28
CA ALA A 290 15.08 -35.27 -1.10
C ALA A 290 15.48 -34.70 -2.46
N LEU A 291 16.54 -33.89 -2.53
CA LEU A 291 17.09 -33.35 -3.77
C LEU A 291 17.68 -34.47 -4.66
N GLU A 292 18.44 -35.41 -4.09
CA GLU A 292 18.98 -36.56 -4.86
C GLU A 292 17.85 -37.42 -5.44
N LYS A 293 16.84 -37.78 -4.64
CA LYS A 293 15.63 -38.48 -5.12
C LYS A 293 14.87 -37.71 -6.20
N LEU A 294 14.88 -36.36 -6.15
CA LEU A 294 14.25 -35.56 -7.18
C LEU A 294 15.05 -35.62 -8.48
N LYS A 295 16.38 -35.57 -8.42
CA LYS A 295 17.26 -35.67 -9.59
C LYS A 295 17.03 -37.00 -10.35
N GLU A 296 16.82 -38.11 -9.64
CA GLU A 296 16.54 -39.42 -10.25
C GLU A 296 15.29 -39.43 -11.14
N LYS A 297 14.34 -38.50 -10.95
CA LYS A 297 13.14 -38.38 -11.76
C LYS A 297 13.36 -37.65 -13.11
N PHE A 298 14.51 -37.05 -13.30
CA PHE A 298 14.83 -36.27 -14.49
C PHE A 298 16.00 -36.82 -15.29
N VAL A 299 16.42 -38.06 -14.98
CA VAL A 299 17.47 -38.80 -15.69
C VAL A 299 16.84 -39.91 -16.57
#